data_f2f41ea519fee9f33dc005489d993d3e
#
_entry.id   f2f41ea519fee9f33dc005489d993d3e
#
_cell.length_a   1.000
_cell.length_b   1.000
_cell.length_c   1.000
_cell.angle_alpha   90.00
_cell.angle_beta   90.00
_cell.angle_gamma   90.00
#
_symmetry.space_group_name_H-M   'P 1'
#
loop_
_entity.id
_entity.type
_entity.pdbx_description
1 polymer ?
#
loop_
_entity_poly.entity_id
_entity_poly.type
_entity_poly.pdbx_seq_one_letter_code
_entity_poly.pdbx_strand_id
1 'polypeptide(L)'
;MAFDNQKPTTEMLGRWQPWHDGHTALFKKALLESGQVCIMVRDVGGIVGEDAGGGRTGAQTDNPFDFNTVKQNIIAGLFDAGFTHNDEYIIMQVPNIVDISYGRGVGYTFTEHDLGDEVHSISATQIREQLRAEGKL
;
A
#
# COMPACT_ATOMS: atom_id res chain seq x y z
N MET A 1 -6.81 12.13 16.79
CA MET A 1 -7.80 11.25 17.44
C MET A 1 -7.44 9.80 17.12
N ALA A 2 -7.73 8.91 18.04
CA ALA A 2 -7.39 7.50 17.84
C ALA A 2 -8.25 6.85 16.75
N PHE A 3 -7.65 5.94 16.00
CA PHE A 3 -8.38 5.12 15.02
C PHE A 3 -9.49 4.35 15.72
N ASP A 4 -10.66 4.29 15.10
CA ASP A 4 -11.85 3.61 15.65
C ASP A 4 -12.38 2.61 14.62
N ASN A 5 -12.30 1.32 14.96
CA ASN A 5 -12.74 0.23 14.08
C ASN A 5 -14.21 0.33 13.67
N GLN A 6 -15.03 1.04 14.43
CA GLN A 6 -16.47 1.13 14.14
C GLN A 6 -16.83 2.29 13.22
N LYS A 7 -15.91 3.21 12.99
CA LYS A 7 -16.14 4.33 12.06
C LYS A 7 -15.94 3.91 10.62
N PRO A 8 -16.60 4.58 9.69
CA PRO A 8 -16.34 4.35 8.27
C PRO A 8 -14.85 4.47 7.97
N THR A 9 -14.33 3.50 7.24
CA THR A 9 -12.90 3.35 6.99
C THR A 9 -12.68 3.06 5.51
N THR A 10 -11.67 3.69 4.93
CA THR A 10 -11.24 3.41 3.58
C THR A 10 -10.12 2.39 3.59
N GLU A 11 -10.22 1.38 2.72
CA GLU A 11 -9.20 0.34 2.59
C GLU A 11 -8.21 0.72 1.50
N MET A 12 -6.92 0.54 1.78
CA MET A 12 -5.88 0.55 0.76
C MET A 12 -5.20 -0.82 0.77
N LEU A 13 -5.42 -1.60 -0.27
CA LEU A 13 -4.85 -2.95 -0.40
C LEU A 13 -3.68 -2.93 -1.37
N GLY A 14 -2.52 -3.43 -0.96
CA GLY A 14 -1.35 -3.45 -1.82
C GLY A 14 -0.20 -4.25 -1.23
N ARG A 15 0.90 -4.29 -1.99
CA ARG A 15 2.13 -4.96 -1.56
C ARG A 15 3.09 -4.01 -0.85
N TRP A 16 3.10 -2.73 -1.29
CA TRP A 16 3.91 -1.66 -0.72
C TRP A 16 5.41 -2.00 -0.68
N GLN A 17 5.99 -2.29 -1.85
CA GLN A 17 7.35 -2.83 -2.00
C GLN A 17 8.31 -1.92 -2.80
N PRO A 18 8.73 -0.76 -2.27
CA PRO A 18 8.38 -0.16 -0.99
C PRO A 18 7.26 0.87 -1.10
N TRP A 19 6.78 1.35 0.03
CA TRP A 19 5.96 2.55 0.10
C TRP A 19 6.74 3.74 -0.45
N HIS A 20 6.09 4.58 -1.24
CA HIS A 20 6.72 5.75 -1.84
C HIS A 20 5.75 6.94 -1.88
N ASP A 21 6.21 8.07 -2.39
CA ASP A 21 5.43 9.32 -2.39
C ASP A 21 4.11 9.20 -3.16
N GLY A 22 4.05 8.37 -4.19
CA GLY A 22 2.81 8.07 -4.89
C GLY A 22 1.78 7.41 -3.99
N HIS A 23 2.22 6.51 -3.13
CA HIS A 23 1.34 5.85 -2.16
C HIS A 23 0.88 6.85 -1.09
N THR A 24 1.75 7.76 -0.66
CA THR A 24 1.37 8.83 0.27
C THR A 24 0.31 9.73 -0.35
N ALA A 25 0.44 10.07 -1.64
CA ALA A 25 -0.56 10.87 -2.33
C ALA A 25 -1.91 10.13 -2.40
N LEU A 26 -1.89 8.83 -2.69
CA LEU A 26 -3.10 8.01 -2.67
C LEU A 26 -3.72 7.97 -1.27
N PHE A 27 -2.90 7.82 -0.23
CA PHE A 27 -3.37 7.83 1.16
C PHE A 27 -4.12 9.12 1.48
N LYS A 28 -3.61 10.27 1.07
CA LYS A 28 -4.26 11.56 1.32
C LYS A 28 -5.64 11.61 0.68
N LYS A 29 -5.78 11.06 -0.53
CA LYS A 29 -7.08 10.99 -1.22
C LYS A 29 -8.02 10.00 -0.51
N ALA A 30 -7.50 8.83 -0.14
CA ALA A 30 -8.28 7.82 0.57
C ALA A 30 -8.80 8.35 1.91
N LEU A 31 -7.97 9.11 2.64
CA LEU A 31 -8.34 9.69 3.92
C LEU A 31 -9.54 10.64 3.79
N LEU A 32 -9.63 11.36 2.67
CA LEU A 32 -10.75 12.28 2.43
C LEU A 32 -12.08 11.54 2.23
N GLU A 33 -12.05 10.27 1.84
CA GLU A 33 -13.27 9.50 1.59
C GLU A 33 -14.05 9.18 2.87
N SER A 34 -13.36 8.90 3.95
CA SER A 34 -14.02 8.46 5.19
C SER A 34 -13.43 9.01 6.47
N GLY A 35 -12.26 9.65 6.42
CA GLY A 35 -11.62 10.23 7.60
C GLY A 35 -10.61 9.33 8.30
N GLN A 36 -10.54 8.07 7.94
CA GLN A 36 -9.51 7.15 8.43
C GLN A 36 -9.26 6.03 7.41
N VAL A 37 -8.08 5.42 7.46
CA VAL A 37 -7.64 4.44 6.47
C VAL A 37 -7.12 3.18 7.12
N CYS A 38 -7.51 2.04 6.60
CA CYS A 38 -6.90 0.75 6.91
C CYS A 38 -5.96 0.37 5.76
N ILE A 39 -4.67 0.37 6.03
CA ILE A 39 -3.67 -0.03 5.03
C ILE A 39 -3.44 -1.53 5.18
N MET A 40 -3.86 -2.27 4.18
CA MET A 40 -3.74 -3.73 4.16
C MET A 40 -2.52 -4.13 3.35
N VAL A 41 -1.63 -4.88 3.98
CA VAL A 41 -0.38 -5.34 3.37
C VAL A 41 -0.56 -6.80 2.99
N ARG A 42 -0.52 -7.09 1.67
CA ARG A 42 -0.64 -8.45 1.18
C ARG A 42 0.60 -9.26 1.59
N ASP A 43 0.36 -10.47 2.05
CA ASP A 43 1.44 -11.38 2.47
C ASP A 43 2.04 -12.04 1.22
N VAL A 44 3.05 -11.39 0.65
CA VAL A 44 3.69 -11.81 -0.60
C VAL A 44 5.22 -11.92 -0.47
N GLY A 45 5.73 -11.87 0.75
CA GLY A 45 7.17 -11.89 0.98
C GLY A 45 7.84 -13.10 0.32
N GLY A 46 8.80 -12.84 -0.55
CA GLY A 46 9.52 -13.88 -1.26
C GLY A 46 8.81 -14.52 -2.43
N ILE A 47 7.54 -14.18 -2.68
CA ILE A 47 6.79 -14.73 -3.81
C ILE A 47 7.13 -13.93 -5.07
N VAL A 48 7.28 -14.64 -6.20
CA VAL A 48 7.56 -14.03 -7.51
C VAL A 48 6.51 -14.48 -8.52
N GLY A 49 6.45 -13.78 -9.65
CA GLY A 49 5.57 -14.15 -10.75
C GLY A 49 4.12 -13.76 -10.51
N GLU A 50 3.22 -14.52 -11.13
CA GLU A 50 1.78 -14.22 -11.12
C GLU A 50 1.18 -14.26 -9.72
N ASP A 51 1.66 -15.14 -8.86
CA ASP A 51 1.14 -15.29 -7.51
C ASP A 51 1.45 -14.05 -6.65
N ALA A 52 2.42 -13.26 -7.03
CA ALA A 52 2.70 -11.99 -6.37
C ALA A 52 1.66 -10.92 -6.71
N GLY A 53 0.83 -11.15 -7.73
CA GLY A 53 -0.27 -10.24 -8.07
C GLY A 53 0.17 -8.92 -8.66
N GLY A 54 1.38 -8.83 -9.17
CA GLY A 54 1.90 -7.59 -9.75
C GLY A 54 2.02 -7.62 -11.26
N GLY A 55 1.58 -8.69 -11.89
CA GLY A 55 1.73 -8.87 -13.33
C GLY A 55 3.17 -9.05 -13.75
N ARG A 56 4.05 -9.35 -12.83
CA ARG A 56 5.47 -9.49 -13.10
C ARG A 56 5.90 -10.93 -12.97
N THR A 57 6.67 -11.38 -13.94
CA THR A 57 7.23 -12.74 -13.98
C THR A 57 8.74 -12.67 -13.90
N GLY A 58 9.27 -11.73 -13.18
CA GLY A 58 10.70 -11.50 -13.12
C GLY A 58 11.47 -12.66 -12.52
N ALA A 59 12.71 -12.81 -12.91
CA ALA A 59 13.61 -13.79 -12.34
C ALA A 59 14.00 -13.41 -10.90
N GLN A 60 13.84 -12.15 -10.54
CA GLN A 60 14.13 -11.64 -9.21
C GLN A 60 12.83 -11.38 -8.49
N THR A 61 12.84 -11.52 -7.17
CA THR A 61 11.65 -11.23 -6.39
C THR A 61 11.25 -9.75 -6.50
N ASP A 62 9.98 -9.51 -6.72
CA ASP A 62 9.39 -8.18 -6.68
C ASP A 62 8.97 -7.78 -5.26
N ASN A 63 9.15 -8.67 -4.29
CA ASN A 63 8.71 -8.49 -2.92
C ASN A 63 9.86 -8.73 -1.93
N PRO A 64 10.93 -7.90 -1.98
CA PRO A 64 12.12 -8.13 -1.16
C PRO A 64 11.95 -7.76 0.31
N PHE A 65 10.90 -7.02 0.66
CA PHE A 65 10.71 -6.54 2.02
C PHE A 65 9.72 -7.42 2.77
N ASP A 66 10.08 -7.81 4.00
CA ASP A 66 9.15 -8.51 4.88
C ASP A 66 8.11 -7.53 5.45
N PHE A 67 7.11 -8.07 6.14
CA PHE A 67 6.02 -7.25 6.67
C PHE A 67 6.52 -6.17 7.63
N ASN A 68 7.45 -6.49 8.51
CA ASN A 68 7.95 -5.51 9.48
C ASN A 68 8.65 -4.35 8.77
N THR A 69 9.43 -4.64 7.75
CA THR A 69 10.11 -3.60 6.96
C THR A 69 9.08 -2.75 6.20
N VAL A 70 8.09 -3.38 5.57
CA VAL A 70 7.01 -2.67 4.88
C VAL A 70 6.29 -1.75 5.85
N LYS A 71 5.92 -2.27 7.03
CA LYS A 71 5.22 -1.50 8.05
C LYS A 71 6.04 -0.28 8.49
N GLN A 72 7.33 -0.46 8.76
CA GLN A 72 8.19 0.66 9.17
C GLN A 72 8.33 1.71 8.07
N ASN A 73 8.44 1.28 6.82
CA ASN A 73 8.51 2.20 5.69
C ASN A 73 7.23 3.04 5.57
N ILE A 74 6.06 2.42 5.77
CA ILE A 74 4.78 3.13 5.73
C ILE A 74 4.71 4.15 6.86
N ILE A 75 5.03 3.72 8.08
CA ILE A 75 4.98 4.60 9.25
C ILE A 75 5.89 5.81 9.06
N ALA A 76 7.12 5.58 8.59
CA ALA A 76 8.07 6.66 8.37
C ALA A 76 7.60 7.62 7.27
N GLY A 77 7.13 7.09 6.15
CA GLY A 77 6.67 7.90 5.03
C GLY A 77 5.46 8.75 5.40
N LEU A 78 4.51 8.18 6.12
CA LEU A 78 3.31 8.91 6.54
C LEU A 78 3.61 9.88 7.68
N PHE A 79 4.52 9.55 8.57
CA PHE A 79 4.94 10.49 9.61
C PHE A 79 5.57 11.74 9.00
N ASP A 80 6.41 11.58 7.99
CA ASP A 80 7.01 12.71 7.28
C ASP A 80 5.95 13.59 6.61
N ALA A 81 4.83 13.00 6.24
CA ALA A 81 3.71 13.72 5.63
C ALA A 81 2.74 14.32 6.65
N GLY A 82 2.97 14.10 7.95
CA GLY A 82 2.16 14.66 9.02
C GLY A 82 1.10 13.73 9.61
N PHE A 83 1.18 12.42 9.33
CA PHE A 83 0.19 11.45 9.81
C PHE A 83 0.80 10.47 10.80
N THR A 84 0.03 10.12 11.82
CA THR A 84 0.51 9.31 12.94
C THR A 84 -0.16 7.94 12.95
N HIS A 85 0.65 6.89 13.06
CA HIS A 85 0.17 5.50 13.16
C HIS A 85 -0.77 5.36 14.35
N ASN A 86 -1.87 4.65 14.14
CA ASN A 86 -2.98 4.44 15.09
C ASN A 86 -3.86 5.69 15.32
N ASP A 87 -3.62 6.76 14.62
CA ASP A 87 -4.50 7.93 14.58
C ASP A 87 -5.33 7.91 13.29
N GLU A 88 -4.78 8.45 12.20
CA GLU A 88 -5.49 8.51 10.94
C GLU A 88 -5.55 7.15 10.24
N TYR A 89 -4.70 6.21 10.63
CA TYR A 89 -4.64 4.92 9.94
C TYR A 89 -4.15 3.81 10.86
N ILE A 90 -4.45 2.58 10.44
CA ILE A 90 -3.83 1.36 10.96
C ILE A 90 -3.23 0.58 9.81
N ILE A 91 -2.32 -0.34 10.14
CA ILE A 91 -1.69 -1.25 9.19
C ILE A 91 -1.97 -2.67 9.62
N MET A 92 -2.43 -3.51 8.69
CA MET A 92 -2.61 -4.92 9.00
C MET A 92 -2.12 -5.80 7.86
N GLN A 93 -1.48 -6.91 8.22
CA GLN A 93 -1.12 -7.91 7.24
C GLN A 93 -2.34 -8.75 6.91
N VAL A 94 -2.55 -8.99 5.61
CA VAL A 94 -3.65 -9.81 5.10
C VAL A 94 -3.08 -10.89 4.19
N PRO A 95 -3.86 -11.96 3.93
CA PRO A 95 -3.43 -12.95 2.95
C PRO A 95 -3.10 -12.33 1.58
N ASN A 96 -2.55 -13.12 0.69
CA ASN A 96 -2.24 -12.67 -0.67
C ASN A 96 -3.53 -12.51 -1.48
N ILE A 97 -4.29 -11.46 -1.18
CA ILE A 97 -5.59 -11.16 -1.79
C ILE A 97 -5.38 -10.66 -3.22
N VAL A 98 -6.03 -11.30 -4.16
CA VAL A 98 -5.94 -10.96 -5.58
C VAL A 98 -7.30 -10.64 -6.20
N ASP A 99 -8.38 -10.83 -5.45
CA ASP A 99 -9.74 -10.54 -5.92
C ASP A 99 -10.58 -10.03 -4.77
N ILE A 100 -11.48 -9.12 -5.05
CA ILE A 100 -12.47 -8.62 -4.09
C ILE A 100 -13.84 -8.90 -4.69
N SER A 101 -14.55 -9.87 -4.14
CA SER A 101 -15.85 -10.29 -4.64
C SER A 101 -16.96 -9.83 -3.72
N TYR A 102 -18.06 -9.40 -4.30
CA TYR A 102 -19.23 -9.00 -3.53
C TYR A 102 -20.51 -9.40 -4.26
N GLY A 103 -21.56 -9.70 -3.50
CA GLY A 103 -22.83 -10.10 -4.09
C GLY A 103 -23.74 -8.92 -4.40
N ARG A 104 -23.71 -7.90 -3.54
CA ARG A 104 -24.54 -6.69 -3.71
C ARG A 104 -23.71 -5.48 -3.29
N GLY A 105 -23.76 -4.43 -4.11
CA GLY A 105 -23.01 -3.20 -3.86
C GLY A 105 -23.56 -2.31 -2.74
N VAL A 106 -24.08 -2.89 -1.68
CA VAL A 106 -24.73 -2.13 -0.61
C VAL A 106 -23.71 -1.64 0.39
N GLY A 107 -23.53 -0.32 0.45
CA GLY A 107 -22.68 0.31 1.43
C GLY A 107 -21.19 0.34 1.10
N TYR A 108 -20.79 -0.22 -0.04
CA TYR A 108 -19.39 -0.22 -0.45
C TYR A 108 -19.19 0.59 -1.71
N THR A 109 -18.06 1.30 -1.78
CA THR A 109 -17.65 2.01 -2.98
C THR A 109 -16.25 1.55 -3.38
N PHE A 110 -15.97 1.65 -4.68
CA PHE A 110 -14.65 1.40 -5.24
C PHE A 110 -14.24 2.67 -5.97
N THR A 111 -13.22 3.35 -5.44
CA THR A 111 -12.81 4.64 -5.98
C THR A 111 -11.39 4.53 -6.55
N GLU A 112 -11.27 4.87 -7.83
CA GLU A 112 -9.97 5.03 -8.46
C GLU A 112 -9.63 6.51 -8.46
N HIS A 113 -8.47 6.84 -7.88
CA HIS A 113 -8.02 8.22 -7.79
C HIS A 113 -7.02 8.56 -8.88
N ASP A 114 -7.28 9.62 -9.61
CA ASP A 114 -6.31 10.20 -10.54
C ASP A 114 -5.42 11.14 -9.75
N LEU A 115 -4.15 10.77 -9.61
CA LEU A 115 -3.19 11.51 -8.81
C LEU A 115 -2.31 12.44 -9.66
N GLY A 116 -2.51 12.45 -10.96
CA GLY A 116 -1.72 13.25 -11.90
C GLY A 116 -0.50 12.49 -12.42
N ASP A 117 0.01 12.95 -13.57
CA ASP A 117 1.08 12.24 -14.28
C ASP A 117 2.37 12.17 -13.48
N GLU A 118 2.71 13.20 -12.73
CA GLU A 118 3.91 13.19 -11.90
C GLU A 118 3.89 12.06 -10.88
N VAL A 119 2.76 11.88 -10.21
CA VAL A 119 2.62 10.82 -9.19
C VAL A 119 2.59 9.47 -9.86
N HIS A 120 1.83 9.31 -10.96
CA HIS A 120 1.74 8.04 -11.67
C HIS A 120 3.07 7.59 -12.27
N SER A 121 4.00 8.51 -12.48
CA SER A 121 5.34 8.17 -12.98
C SER A 121 6.23 7.53 -11.92
N ILE A 122 5.88 7.65 -10.63
CA ILE A 122 6.64 7.03 -9.55
C ILE A 122 6.41 5.52 -9.60
N SER A 123 7.50 4.75 -9.61
CA SER A 123 7.43 3.30 -9.76
C SER A 123 8.23 2.60 -8.67
N ALA A 124 7.56 1.71 -7.94
CA ALA A 124 8.24 0.86 -6.96
C ALA A 124 9.28 -0.05 -7.62
N THR A 125 9.04 -0.47 -8.86
CA THR A 125 10.00 -1.25 -9.62
C THR A 125 11.30 -0.48 -9.82
N GLN A 126 11.20 0.78 -10.24
CA GLN A 126 12.37 1.64 -10.42
C GLN A 126 13.08 1.90 -9.11
N ILE A 127 12.34 2.12 -8.04
CA ILE A 127 12.92 2.32 -6.72
C ILE A 127 13.71 1.10 -6.28
N ARG A 128 13.15 -0.11 -6.45
CA ARG A 128 13.86 -1.35 -6.12
C ARG A 128 15.12 -1.54 -6.95
N GLU A 129 15.05 -1.23 -8.25
CA GLU A 129 16.22 -1.32 -9.15
C GLU A 129 17.33 -0.38 -8.69
N GLN A 130 16.96 0.84 -8.33
CA GLN A 130 17.93 1.82 -7.83
C GLN A 130 18.57 1.34 -6.52
N LEU A 131 17.78 0.83 -5.60
CA LEU A 131 18.29 0.32 -4.32
C LEU A 131 19.26 -0.84 -4.52
N ARG A 132 18.99 -1.72 -5.47
CA ARG A 132 19.89 -2.82 -5.82
C ARG A 132 21.20 -2.30 -6.41
N ALA A 133 21.10 -1.30 -7.30
CA ALA A 133 22.30 -0.69 -7.91
C ALA A 133 23.16 0.00 -6.87
N GLU A 134 22.57 0.54 -5.81
CA GLU A 134 23.29 1.20 -4.72
C GLU A 134 23.76 0.23 -3.64
N GLY A 135 23.46 -1.04 -3.77
CA GLY A 135 23.83 -2.03 -2.77
C GLY A 135 23.00 -2.03 -1.50
N LYS A 136 21.85 -1.35 -1.51
CA LYS A 136 20.96 -1.25 -0.34
C LYS A 136 19.89 -2.33 -0.30
N LEU A 137 19.80 -3.11 -1.37
CA LEU A 137 18.79 -4.15 -1.47
C LEU A 137 19.39 -5.43 -2.10
#